data_50b64dc764d2368b431331eddc3b8166
#
_entry.id   50b64dc764d2368b431331eddc3b8166
#
_cell.length_a   1.000
_cell.length_b   1.000
_cell.length_c   1.000
_cell.angle_alpha   90.00
_cell.angle_beta   90.00
_cell.angle_gamma   90.00
#
_symmetry.space_group_name_H-M   'P 1'
#
loop_
_entity.id
_entity.type
_entity.pdbx_description
1 polymer ?
#
loop_
_entity_poly.entity_id
_entity_poly.type
_entity_poly.pdbx_seq_one_letter_code
_entity_poly.pdbx_strand_id
1 'polypeptide(L)'
;MKTKLFALIALALPGFAQTGIKDALARHWKTSGDFTIAVAKTMPTEGYNFRPNPEEMNFGQVMAHIALANLGACSRASGMPRPELPAKIAAWSKDTNKIDVDRDTAIQFLTDSFSFCTSAVNSMSPEKLSAMVGPEGRQITAFETLWSYFTHTAHHRGQAEVYLRVK
;
A
#
# COMPACT_ATOMS: atom_id res chain seq x y z
N MET A 1 -58.34 -2.22 -29.40
CA MET A 1 -56.93 -1.88 -29.48
C MET A 1 -56.23 -2.37 -28.22
N LYS A 2 -55.35 -3.41 -28.34
CA LYS A 2 -54.61 -3.97 -27.19
C LYS A 2 -53.21 -3.36 -27.22
N THR A 3 -52.92 -2.42 -26.31
CA THR A 3 -51.62 -1.79 -26.18
C THR A 3 -50.68 -2.79 -25.51
N LYS A 4 -49.66 -3.28 -26.22
CA LYS A 4 -48.59 -4.11 -25.68
C LYS A 4 -47.55 -3.19 -25.04
N LEU A 5 -47.46 -3.25 -23.69
CA LEU A 5 -46.43 -2.58 -22.92
C LEU A 5 -45.14 -3.41 -23.05
N PHE A 6 -44.13 -2.88 -23.77
CA PHE A 6 -42.79 -3.46 -23.78
C PHE A 6 -42.05 -2.95 -22.55
N ALA A 7 -41.85 -3.83 -21.59
CA ALA A 7 -40.91 -3.55 -20.47
C ALA A 7 -39.46 -3.68 -20.97
N LEU A 8 -38.77 -2.57 -21.10
CA LEU A 8 -37.31 -2.57 -21.32
C LEU A 8 -36.64 -2.96 -20.00
N ILE A 9 -36.15 -4.18 -19.90
CA ILE A 9 -35.25 -4.60 -18.80
C ILE A 9 -33.87 -4.07 -19.16
N ALA A 10 -33.46 -2.98 -18.51
CA ALA A 10 -32.09 -2.50 -18.54
C ALA A 10 -31.22 -3.46 -17.71
N LEU A 11 -30.54 -4.40 -18.37
CA LEU A 11 -29.49 -5.18 -17.75
C LEU A 11 -28.31 -4.20 -17.46
N ALA A 12 -28.25 -3.69 -16.25
CA ALA A 12 -27.04 -3.03 -15.77
C ALA A 12 -25.94 -4.10 -15.71
N LEU A 13 -24.87 -3.90 -16.50
CA LEU A 13 -23.66 -4.73 -16.46
C LEU A 13 -22.68 -4.07 -15.46
N PRO A 14 -22.73 -4.41 -14.17
CA PRO A 14 -21.84 -3.81 -13.18
C PRO A 14 -20.37 -4.26 -13.31
N GLY A 15 -20.12 -5.34 -14.06
CA GLY A 15 -18.80 -5.97 -14.09
C GLY A 15 -17.71 -5.19 -14.82
N PHE A 16 -18.02 -4.48 -15.89
CA PHE A 16 -16.99 -3.78 -16.69
C PHE A 16 -16.39 -2.57 -15.98
N ALA A 17 -17.16 -1.80 -15.24
CA ALA A 17 -16.65 -0.64 -14.53
C ALA A 17 -15.72 -1.04 -13.37
N GLN A 18 -16.04 -2.10 -12.64
CA GLN A 18 -15.23 -2.58 -11.51
C GLN A 18 -13.93 -3.25 -11.98
N THR A 19 -13.93 -3.95 -13.11
CA THR A 19 -12.69 -4.48 -13.71
C THR A 19 -11.74 -3.35 -14.09
N GLY A 20 -12.25 -2.28 -14.69
CA GLY A 20 -11.46 -1.09 -15.03
C GLY A 20 -10.85 -0.39 -13.81
N ILE A 21 -11.59 -0.31 -12.69
CA ILE A 21 -11.09 0.28 -11.42
C ILE A 21 -9.97 -0.60 -10.83
N LYS A 22 -10.13 -1.92 -10.82
CA LYS A 22 -9.10 -2.85 -10.36
C LYS A 22 -7.82 -2.72 -11.17
N ASP A 23 -7.95 -2.70 -12.50
CA ASP A 23 -6.79 -2.59 -13.39
C ASP A 23 -6.08 -1.24 -13.24
N ALA A 24 -6.83 -0.15 -13.06
CA ALA A 24 -6.27 1.15 -12.76
C ALA A 24 -5.51 1.13 -11.43
N LEU A 25 -6.12 0.59 -10.37
CA LEU A 25 -5.48 0.46 -9.07
C LEU A 25 -4.18 -0.35 -9.15
N ALA A 26 -4.20 -1.51 -9.83
CA ALA A 26 -3.03 -2.37 -9.98
C ALA A 26 -1.88 -1.65 -10.72
N ARG A 27 -2.16 -0.94 -11.81
CA ARG A 27 -1.15 -0.16 -12.54
C ARG A 27 -0.54 0.95 -11.69
N HIS A 28 -1.39 1.73 -11.02
CA HIS A 28 -0.92 2.83 -10.17
C HIS A 28 -0.17 2.34 -8.94
N TRP A 29 -0.59 1.22 -8.36
CA TRP A 29 0.12 0.58 -7.25
C TRP A 29 1.53 0.15 -7.64
N LYS A 30 1.65 -0.51 -8.81
CA LYS A 30 2.96 -0.89 -9.37
C LYS A 30 3.84 0.35 -9.59
N THR A 31 3.32 1.37 -10.25
CA THR A 31 4.07 2.62 -10.51
C THR A 31 4.50 3.28 -9.20
N SER A 32 3.63 3.34 -8.19
CA SER A 32 3.97 3.86 -6.87
C SER A 32 5.08 3.05 -6.20
N GLY A 33 5.05 1.73 -6.33
CA GLY A 33 6.10 0.84 -5.84
C GLY A 33 7.44 1.09 -6.51
N ASP A 34 7.47 1.14 -7.83
CA ASP A 34 8.67 1.39 -8.62
C ASP A 34 9.33 2.73 -8.20
N PHE A 35 8.55 3.79 -8.06
CA PHE A 35 9.05 5.10 -7.60
C PHE A 35 9.57 5.05 -6.17
N THR A 36 8.85 4.41 -5.27
CA THR A 36 9.25 4.35 -3.85
C THR A 36 10.55 3.56 -3.68
N ILE A 37 10.69 2.45 -4.40
CA ILE A 37 11.91 1.65 -4.41
C ILE A 37 13.07 2.43 -5.06
N ALA A 38 12.82 3.22 -6.11
CA ALA A 38 13.85 4.07 -6.72
C ALA A 38 14.35 5.14 -5.74
N VAL A 39 13.45 5.81 -5.00
CA VAL A 39 13.81 6.75 -3.93
C VAL A 39 14.66 6.06 -2.87
N ALA A 40 14.26 4.89 -2.40
CA ALA A 40 15.02 4.11 -1.43
C ALA A 40 16.44 3.78 -1.94
N LYS A 41 16.56 3.34 -3.18
CA LYS A 41 17.85 2.98 -3.79
C LYS A 41 18.79 4.18 -4.01
N THR A 42 18.23 5.37 -4.22
CA THR A 42 19.00 6.59 -4.48
C THR A 42 19.66 7.13 -3.22
N MET A 43 19.09 6.91 -2.04
CA MET A 43 19.73 7.32 -0.77
C MET A 43 21.00 6.49 -0.53
N PRO A 44 22.16 7.13 -0.35
CA PRO A 44 23.37 6.41 0.01
C PRO A 44 23.26 5.77 1.40
N THR A 45 24.08 4.76 1.67
CA THR A 45 23.99 3.94 2.91
C THR A 45 24.08 4.79 4.17
N GLU A 46 24.99 5.75 4.20
CA GLU A 46 25.18 6.66 5.33
C GLU A 46 24.03 7.63 5.55
N GLY A 47 23.15 7.80 4.55
CA GLY A 47 21.94 8.61 4.64
C GLY A 47 20.75 7.91 5.27
N TYR A 48 20.82 6.60 5.50
CA TYR A 48 19.68 5.85 6.04
C TYR A 48 19.32 6.21 7.48
N ASN A 49 20.30 6.66 8.27
CA ASN A 49 20.08 7.16 9.63
C ASN A 49 19.81 8.67 9.69
N PHE A 50 19.79 9.35 8.54
CA PHE A 50 19.49 10.78 8.49
C PHE A 50 18.03 11.04 8.84
N ARG A 51 17.81 12.03 9.70
CA ARG A 51 16.51 12.63 10.03
C ARG A 51 16.64 14.14 10.06
N PRO A 52 15.70 14.90 9.49
CA PRO A 52 15.78 16.36 9.49
C PRO A 52 15.56 16.96 10.88
N ASN A 53 14.84 16.24 11.75
CA ASN A 53 14.50 16.64 13.11
C ASN A 53 14.61 15.40 14.01
N PRO A 54 15.14 15.53 15.25
CA PRO A 54 15.24 14.41 16.21
C PRO A 54 13.93 13.68 16.52
N GLU A 55 12.78 14.35 16.37
CA GLU A 55 11.46 13.79 16.61
C GLU A 55 10.92 12.97 15.42
N GLU A 56 11.53 13.12 14.24
CA GLU A 56 11.12 12.45 13.03
C GLU A 56 11.73 11.04 12.89
N MET A 57 11.04 10.18 12.16
CA MET A 57 11.65 8.93 11.70
C MET A 57 12.86 9.24 10.82
N ASN A 58 13.94 8.45 10.92
CA ASN A 58 15.01 8.51 9.95
C ASN A 58 14.56 7.89 8.60
N PHE A 59 15.38 8.08 7.55
CA PHE A 59 15.05 7.63 6.20
C PHE A 59 14.74 6.12 6.13
N GLY A 60 15.57 5.28 6.76
CA GLY A 60 15.36 3.82 6.81
C GLY A 60 14.05 3.44 7.50
N GLN A 61 13.72 4.14 8.60
CA GLN A 61 12.46 3.95 9.32
C GLN A 61 11.24 4.37 8.48
N VAL A 62 11.33 5.46 7.71
CA VAL A 62 10.26 5.86 6.77
C VAL A 62 10.02 4.78 5.73
N MET A 63 11.08 4.19 5.14
CA MET A 63 10.96 3.10 4.17
C MET A 63 10.30 1.86 4.80
N ALA A 64 10.72 1.48 6.00
CA ALA A 64 10.14 0.35 6.73
C ALA A 64 8.67 0.62 7.13
N HIS A 65 8.33 1.86 7.48
CA HIS A 65 6.96 2.29 7.79
C HIS A 65 6.03 2.12 6.59
N ILE A 66 6.44 2.57 5.40
CA ILE A 66 5.68 2.37 4.16
C ILE A 66 5.43 0.88 3.93
N ALA A 67 6.48 0.05 4.03
CA ALA A 67 6.38 -1.38 3.79
C ALA A 67 5.44 -2.08 4.78
N LEU A 68 5.56 -1.77 6.07
CA LEU A 68 4.73 -2.34 7.13
C LEU A 68 3.26 -1.99 6.95
N ALA A 69 2.98 -0.72 6.63
CA ALA A 69 1.65 -0.21 6.40
C ALA A 69 0.99 -0.89 5.17
N ASN A 70 1.74 -1.03 4.07
CA ASN A 70 1.30 -1.73 2.87
C ASN A 70 0.94 -3.19 3.14
N LEU A 71 1.78 -3.94 3.86
CA LEU A 71 1.49 -5.33 4.22
C LEU A 71 0.18 -5.45 5.01
N GLY A 72 -0.02 -4.57 5.98
CA GLY A 72 -1.24 -4.54 6.79
C GLY A 72 -2.50 -4.26 5.98
N ALA A 73 -2.42 -3.27 5.09
CA ALA A 73 -3.53 -2.88 4.23
C ALA A 73 -3.90 -3.96 3.21
N CYS A 74 -2.89 -4.49 2.49
CA CYS A 74 -3.10 -5.47 1.45
C CYS A 74 -3.59 -6.82 2.02
N SER A 75 -3.08 -7.23 3.18
CA SER A 75 -3.58 -8.40 3.90
C SER A 75 -5.05 -8.22 4.31
N ARG A 76 -5.40 -7.07 4.91
CA ARG A 76 -6.77 -6.77 5.33
C ARG A 76 -7.74 -6.72 4.16
N ALA A 77 -7.38 -6.04 3.09
CA ALA A 77 -8.24 -5.88 1.93
C ALA A 77 -8.48 -7.21 1.20
N SER A 78 -7.44 -8.00 0.98
CA SER A 78 -7.53 -9.25 0.23
C SER A 78 -7.94 -10.47 1.07
N GLY A 79 -7.72 -10.42 2.39
CA GLY A 79 -7.84 -11.57 3.27
C GLY A 79 -6.67 -12.56 3.17
N MET A 80 -5.63 -12.25 2.39
CA MET A 80 -4.41 -13.06 2.36
C MET A 80 -3.67 -12.98 3.69
N PRO A 81 -3.09 -14.08 4.17
CA PRO A 81 -2.30 -14.06 5.39
C PRO A 81 -1.10 -13.13 5.21
N ARG A 82 -0.88 -12.29 6.21
CA ARG A 82 0.26 -11.37 6.21
C ARG A 82 1.56 -12.17 6.31
N PRO A 83 2.58 -11.89 5.47
CA PRO A 83 3.88 -12.50 5.58
C PRO A 83 4.54 -12.25 6.95
N GLU A 84 5.37 -13.18 7.40
CA GLU A 84 6.22 -12.96 8.57
C GLU A 84 7.16 -11.77 8.36
N LEU A 85 7.35 -11.00 9.42
CA LEU A 85 8.26 -9.86 9.37
C LEU A 85 9.71 -10.35 9.56
N PRO A 86 10.67 -9.82 8.78
CA PRO A 86 12.08 -10.01 9.08
C PRO A 86 12.40 -9.63 10.53
N ALA A 87 13.26 -10.37 11.22
CA ALA A 87 13.52 -10.21 12.65
C ALA A 87 13.84 -8.74 13.04
N LYS A 88 14.63 -8.03 12.24
CA LYS A 88 14.96 -6.63 12.46
C LYS A 88 13.75 -5.71 12.33
N ILE A 89 12.88 -5.97 11.36
CA ILE A 89 11.62 -5.22 11.19
C ILE A 89 10.65 -5.51 12.33
N ALA A 90 10.57 -6.77 12.77
CA ALA A 90 9.75 -7.16 13.91
C ALA A 90 10.22 -6.49 15.21
N ALA A 91 11.53 -6.35 15.41
CA ALA A 91 12.10 -5.60 16.51
C ALA A 91 11.79 -4.10 16.40
N TRP A 92 12.05 -3.49 15.23
CA TRP A 92 11.75 -2.08 14.98
C TRP A 92 10.27 -1.76 15.18
N SER A 93 9.36 -2.60 14.73
CA SER A 93 7.91 -2.36 14.85
C SER A 93 7.40 -2.29 16.30
N LYS A 94 8.19 -2.77 17.28
CA LYS A 94 7.90 -2.68 18.71
C LYS A 94 8.43 -1.40 19.35
N ASP A 95 9.46 -0.80 18.77
CA ASP A 95 10.08 0.43 19.26
C ASP A 95 10.63 1.25 18.08
N THR A 96 9.71 1.89 17.36
CA THR A 96 9.98 2.60 16.10
C THR A 96 10.93 3.80 16.26
N ASN A 97 11.13 4.29 17.48
CA ASN A 97 11.96 5.46 17.72
C ASN A 97 13.42 5.11 18.07
N LYS A 98 13.69 3.86 18.46
CA LYS A 98 15.01 3.47 18.99
C LYS A 98 15.81 2.55 18.07
N ILE A 99 15.17 1.91 17.10
CA ILE A 99 15.84 0.94 16.23
C ILE A 99 15.97 1.51 14.83
N ASP A 100 17.20 1.64 14.37
CA ASP A 100 17.47 2.03 12.99
C ASP A 100 17.28 0.87 12.03
N VAL A 101 16.81 1.18 10.82
CA VAL A 101 16.65 0.22 9.74
C VAL A 101 17.68 0.54 8.66
N ASP A 102 18.62 -0.39 8.45
CA ASP A 102 19.66 -0.24 7.45
C ASP A 102 19.11 -0.33 6.02
N ARG A 103 19.94 0.12 5.08
CA ARG A 103 19.59 0.24 3.66
C ARG A 103 19.08 -1.06 3.05
N ASP A 104 19.82 -2.13 3.23
CA ASP A 104 19.50 -3.40 2.55
C ASP A 104 18.23 -4.03 3.13
N THR A 105 18.08 -4.00 4.45
CA THR A 105 16.87 -4.43 5.14
C THR A 105 15.65 -3.62 4.69
N ALA A 106 15.78 -2.29 4.61
CA ALA A 106 14.67 -1.41 4.21
C ALA A 106 14.27 -1.63 2.76
N ILE A 107 15.22 -1.70 1.82
CA ILE A 107 14.95 -1.92 0.40
C ILE A 107 14.32 -3.30 0.17
N GLN A 108 14.86 -4.36 0.79
CA GLN A 108 14.31 -5.70 0.64
C GLN A 108 12.87 -5.75 1.16
N PHE A 109 12.64 -5.26 2.39
CA PHE A 109 11.31 -5.28 3.01
C PHE A 109 10.29 -4.46 2.22
N LEU A 110 10.71 -3.29 1.68
CA LEU A 110 9.89 -2.47 0.81
C LEU A 110 9.51 -3.21 -0.48
N THR A 111 10.48 -3.86 -1.12
CA THR A 111 10.29 -4.64 -2.35
C THR A 111 9.31 -5.79 -2.13
N ASP A 112 9.49 -6.54 -1.05
CA ASP A 112 8.63 -7.67 -0.68
C ASP A 112 7.19 -7.21 -0.39
N SER A 113 7.04 -6.06 0.28
CA SER A 113 5.73 -5.49 0.57
C SER A 113 4.96 -5.11 -0.68
N PHE A 114 5.60 -4.49 -1.67
CA PHE A 114 4.96 -4.16 -2.95
C PHE A 114 4.64 -5.40 -3.78
N SER A 115 5.51 -6.40 -3.76
CA SER A 115 5.26 -7.70 -4.40
C SER A 115 4.04 -8.39 -3.81
N PHE A 116 3.95 -8.46 -2.49
CA PHE A 116 2.78 -8.98 -1.78
C PHE A 116 1.50 -8.23 -2.14
N CYS A 117 1.54 -6.89 -2.12
CA CYS A 117 0.38 -6.06 -2.47
C CYS A 117 -0.05 -6.26 -3.93
N THR A 118 0.89 -6.39 -4.84
CA THR A 118 0.59 -6.70 -6.25
C THR A 118 -0.16 -8.02 -6.36
N SER A 119 0.30 -9.05 -5.67
CA SER A 119 -0.36 -10.36 -5.63
C SER A 119 -1.76 -10.26 -5.00
N ALA A 120 -1.87 -9.53 -3.89
CA ALA A 120 -3.13 -9.32 -3.19
C ALA A 120 -4.17 -8.62 -4.08
N VAL A 121 -3.81 -7.49 -4.72
CA VAL A 121 -4.72 -6.76 -5.62
C VAL A 121 -5.14 -7.63 -6.81
N ASN A 122 -4.19 -8.35 -7.41
CA ASN A 122 -4.48 -9.21 -8.57
C ASN A 122 -5.42 -10.38 -8.22
N SER A 123 -5.36 -10.90 -6.99
CA SER A 123 -6.24 -12.00 -6.53
C SER A 123 -7.68 -11.57 -6.24
N MET A 124 -7.96 -10.26 -6.12
CA MET A 124 -9.28 -9.78 -5.71
C MET A 124 -10.28 -9.77 -6.88
N SER A 125 -11.49 -10.25 -6.62
CA SER A 125 -12.64 -10.06 -7.52
C SER A 125 -13.27 -8.67 -7.33
N PRO A 126 -14.12 -8.19 -8.24
CA PRO A 126 -14.88 -6.96 -8.08
C PRO A 126 -15.72 -6.92 -6.78
N GLU A 127 -16.33 -8.04 -6.42
CA GLU A 127 -17.14 -8.19 -5.21
C GLU A 127 -16.25 -8.05 -3.96
N LYS A 128 -15.05 -8.63 -4.01
CA LYS A 128 -14.07 -8.51 -2.91
C LYS A 128 -13.61 -7.08 -2.72
N LEU A 129 -13.42 -6.31 -3.81
CA LEU A 129 -13.10 -4.88 -3.71
C LEU A 129 -14.18 -4.06 -3.02
N SER A 130 -15.44 -4.45 -3.21
CA SER A 130 -16.61 -3.79 -2.59
C SER A 130 -16.92 -4.30 -1.18
N ALA A 131 -16.31 -5.41 -0.75
CA ALA A 131 -16.56 -6.00 0.57
C ALA A 131 -16.07 -5.09 1.69
N MET A 132 -16.85 -5.04 2.77
CA MET A 132 -16.49 -4.31 3.99
C MET A 132 -15.39 -5.06 4.75
N VAL A 133 -14.34 -4.35 5.15
CA VAL A 133 -13.19 -4.89 5.87
C VAL A 133 -12.80 -3.96 7.03
N GLY A 134 -12.16 -4.53 8.05
CA GLY A 134 -11.74 -3.77 9.24
C GLY A 134 -12.47 -4.20 10.50
N PRO A 135 -12.13 -3.59 11.65
CA PRO A 135 -12.78 -3.89 12.91
C PRO A 135 -14.23 -3.39 12.92
N GLU A 136 -15.06 -4.06 13.71
CA GLU A 136 -16.46 -3.66 13.91
C GLU A 136 -16.57 -2.18 14.29
N GLY A 137 -17.56 -1.49 13.71
CA GLY A 137 -17.81 -0.06 13.91
C GLY A 137 -16.87 0.88 13.15
N ARG A 138 -15.83 0.36 12.47
CA ARG A 138 -14.89 1.15 11.62
C ARG A 138 -14.56 0.44 10.30
N GLN A 139 -15.56 -0.22 9.74
CA GLN A 139 -15.40 -0.91 8.47
C GLN A 139 -15.49 0.06 7.30
N ILE A 140 -14.61 -0.13 6.32
CA ILE A 140 -14.63 0.55 5.02
C ILE A 140 -14.49 -0.52 3.94
N THR A 141 -14.71 -0.17 2.67
CA THR A 141 -14.52 -1.14 1.59
C THR A 141 -13.06 -1.55 1.46
N ALA A 142 -12.83 -2.75 0.93
CA ALA A 142 -11.48 -3.20 0.62
C ALA A 142 -10.79 -2.26 -0.38
N PHE A 143 -11.53 -1.71 -1.36
CA PHE A 143 -11.03 -0.68 -2.27
C PHE A 143 -10.59 0.58 -1.52
N GLU A 144 -11.42 1.09 -0.64
CA GLU A 144 -11.11 2.28 0.18
C GLU A 144 -9.87 2.07 1.07
N THR A 145 -9.74 0.85 1.64
CA THR A 145 -8.54 0.46 2.38
C THR A 145 -7.31 0.57 1.49
N LEU A 146 -7.32 -0.02 0.30
CA LEU A 146 -6.19 0.03 -0.64
C LEU A 146 -5.90 1.46 -1.11
N TRP A 147 -6.93 2.24 -1.41
CA TRP A 147 -6.78 3.65 -1.82
C TRP A 147 -6.16 4.52 -0.72
N SER A 148 -6.60 4.35 0.51
CA SER A 148 -6.05 5.09 1.66
C SER A 148 -4.56 4.82 1.84
N TYR A 149 -4.12 3.56 1.66
CA TYR A 149 -2.70 3.22 1.80
C TYR A 149 -1.88 3.52 0.55
N PHE A 150 -2.49 3.61 -0.61
CA PHE A 150 -1.85 4.19 -1.80
C PHE A 150 -1.50 5.67 -1.57
N THR A 151 -2.43 6.47 -1.02
CA THR A 151 -2.18 7.88 -0.68
C THR A 151 -1.20 8.03 0.48
N HIS A 152 -1.26 7.16 1.49
CA HIS A 152 -0.29 7.09 2.58
C HIS A 152 1.14 6.83 2.07
N THR A 153 1.29 5.89 1.13
CA THR A 153 2.57 5.64 0.47
C THR A 153 3.09 6.89 -0.26
N ALA A 154 2.22 7.58 -0.99
CA ALA A 154 2.61 8.80 -1.71
C ALA A 154 3.04 9.92 -0.74
N HIS A 155 2.35 10.07 0.40
CA HIS A 155 2.69 11.02 1.46
C HIS A 155 4.10 10.77 2.02
N HIS A 156 4.38 9.55 2.47
CA HIS A 156 5.67 9.21 3.06
C HIS A 156 6.80 9.13 2.03
N ARG A 157 6.52 8.77 0.78
CA ARG A 157 7.51 8.91 -0.29
C ARG A 157 7.89 10.36 -0.50
N GLY A 158 6.92 11.28 -0.53
CA GLY A 158 7.21 12.72 -0.61
C GLY A 158 8.08 13.22 0.54
N GLN A 159 7.83 12.76 1.77
CA GLN A 159 8.67 13.02 2.92
C GLN A 159 10.11 12.50 2.68
N ALA A 160 10.27 11.27 2.25
CA ALA A 160 11.57 10.67 1.96
C ALA A 160 12.32 11.40 0.82
N GLU A 161 11.61 11.89 -0.19
CA GLU A 161 12.20 12.69 -1.27
C GLU A 161 12.74 14.03 -0.75
N VAL A 162 12.11 14.64 0.26
CA VAL A 162 12.67 15.81 0.95
C VAL A 162 13.97 15.45 1.67
N TYR A 163 14.00 14.32 2.42
CA TYR A 163 15.22 13.87 3.09
C TYR A 163 16.37 13.66 2.10
N LEU A 164 16.08 13.08 0.94
CA LEU A 164 17.07 12.85 -0.11
C LEU A 164 17.63 14.15 -0.70
N ARG A 165 16.83 15.23 -0.75
CA ARG A 165 17.28 16.53 -1.28
C ARG A 165 18.09 17.35 -0.29
N VAL A 166 17.88 17.17 1.00
CA VAL A 166 18.57 17.96 2.04
C VAL A 166 19.80 17.25 2.58
N LYS A 167 20.00 15.96 2.25
CA LYS A 167 21.19 15.18 2.59
C LYS A 167 22.24 15.25 1.50
#